data_5f442a2194a4b23a04fe197b2e375081
#
_entry.id   5f442a2194a4b23a04fe197b2e375081
#
_cell.length_a   1.000
_cell.length_b   1.000
_cell.length_c   1.000
_cell.angle_alpha   90.00
_cell.angle_beta   90.00
_cell.angle_gamma   90.00
#
_symmetry.space_group_name_H-M   'P 1'
#
loop_
_entity.id
_entity.type
_entity.pdbx_description
1 polymer ?
#
loop_
_entity_poly.entity_id
_entity_poly.type
_entity_poly.pdbx_seq_one_letter_code
_entity_poly.pdbx_strand_id
1 'polypeptide(L)'
;QESQIFRIDHYLGKETVQNILVLRFANTIFEPIWNRNYISSVQITSSETVGVEDRAGYYESSGALRDMVQNHLTQMLALTAMEPPGHFDPEAIRNEKAKVLQAVKLANEEKPWECCVRGQYSKGGSEADPLLGYREEPGVNPNSTTETYVAMKLFIDNWRWQGVPFYVRTGKRLAKRLSEVVLTFREAPVHLFDAAGGCPTSNQLILRIQPNEGAEFSFEVKSPGSGMRSRPVNMEF
;
A
#
# COMPACT_ATOMS: atom_id res chain seq x y z
N GLN A 1 11.18 31.14 10.55
CA GLN A 1 10.47 31.15 9.24
C GLN A 1 10.01 29.75 8.86
N GLU A 2 10.80 28.69 9.08
CA GLU A 2 10.38 27.30 8.83
C GLU A 2 9.13 26.92 9.64
N SER A 3 9.01 27.39 10.87
CA SER A 3 7.83 27.19 11.74
C SER A 3 6.55 27.84 11.22
N GLN A 4 6.63 28.66 10.18
CA GLN A 4 5.49 29.33 9.55
C GLN A 4 5.09 28.66 8.21
N ILE A 5 5.80 27.58 7.82
CA ILE A 5 5.56 26.86 6.57
C ILE A 5 4.91 25.51 6.91
N PHE A 6 3.69 25.29 6.41
CA PHE A 6 2.94 24.05 6.59
C PHE A 6 2.92 23.27 5.27
N ARG A 7 3.56 22.10 5.28
CA ARG A 7 3.52 21.17 4.15
C ARG A 7 2.31 20.25 4.31
N ILE A 8 1.47 20.19 3.30
CA ILE A 8 0.23 19.43 3.32
C ILE A 8 0.33 18.25 2.35
N ASP A 9 0.04 17.05 2.84
CA ASP A 9 -0.26 15.87 2.05
C ASP A 9 -1.71 15.48 2.33
N HIS A 10 -2.58 15.45 1.30
CA HIS A 10 -4.00 15.20 1.49
C HIS A 10 -4.32 13.77 1.94
N TYR A 11 -3.41 12.79 1.71
CA TYR A 11 -3.56 11.44 2.27
C TYR A 11 -3.39 11.44 3.78
N LEU A 12 -2.45 12.23 4.32
CA LEU A 12 -2.28 12.36 5.77
C LEU A 12 -3.47 13.04 6.46
N GLY A 13 -4.27 13.80 5.72
CA GLY A 13 -5.52 14.40 6.20
C GLY A 13 -6.69 13.43 6.27
N LYS A 14 -6.58 12.23 5.68
CA LYS A 14 -7.66 11.23 5.74
C LYS A 14 -7.69 10.56 7.11
N GLU A 15 -8.87 10.47 7.70
CA GLU A 15 -9.07 9.85 9.01
C GLU A 15 -8.56 8.40 9.06
N THR A 16 -8.78 7.63 8.00
CA THR A 16 -8.31 6.25 7.91
C THR A 16 -6.79 6.11 7.84
N VAL A 17 -6.07 7.06 7.26
CA VAL A 17 -4.60 7.08 7.32
C VAL A 17 -4.13 7.40 8.73
N GLN A 18 -4.77 8.33 9.42
CA GLN A 18 -4.49 8.65 10.82
C GLN A 18 -4.85 7.48 11.73
N ASN A 19 -5.92 6.73 11.41
CA ASN A 19 -6.32 5.54 12.15
C ASN A 19 -5.26 4.44 12.18
N ILE A 20 -4.33 4.38 11.24
CA ILE A 20 -3.18 3.45 11.30
C ILE A 20 -2.42 3.63 12.62
N LEU A 21 -2.19 4.87 13.04
CA LEU A 21 -1.48 5.17 14.29
C LEU A 21 -2.30 4.78 15.53
N VAL A 22 -3.60 5.08 15.51
CA VAL A 22 -4.51 4.73 16.61
C VAL A 22 -4.64 3.21 16.73
N LEU A 23 -4.85 2.50 15.60
CA LEU A 23 -4.94 1.04 15.59
C LEU A 23 -3.68 0.40 16.17
N ARG A 24 -2.51 0.89 15.78
CA ARG A 24 -1.22 0.36 16.26
C ARG A 24 -0.97 0.70 17.72
N PHE A 25 -1.04 1.98 18.08
CA PHE A 25 -0.47 2.48 19.33
C PHE A 25 -1.45 2.59 20.50
N ALA A 26 -2.75 2.52 20.22
CA ALA A 26 -3.76 2.45 21.27
C ALA A 26 -4.20 1.04 21.64
N ASN A 27 -3.74 0.00 20.90
CA ASN A 27 -4.18 -1.38 21.08
C ASN A 27 -3.00 -2.32 21.34
N THR A 28 -2.97 -2.95 22.51
CA THR A 28 -1.90 -3.87 22.92
C THR A 28 -1.83 -5.15 22.10
N ILE A 29 -2.84 -5.48 21.31
CA ILE A 29 -2.89 -6.70 20.50
C ILE A 29 -2.16 -6.55 19.16
N PHE A 30 -2.03 -5.35 18.62
CA PHE A 30 -1.46 -5.14 17.28
C PHE A 30 0.03 -4.83 17.31
N GLU A 31 0.49 -3.89 18.10
CA GLU A 31 1.89 -3.44 18.06
C GLU A 31 2.92 -4.56 18.34
N PRO A 32 2.69 -5.50 19.29
CA PRO A 32 3.62 -6.62 19.51
C PRO A 32 3.82 -7.55 18.31
N ILE A 33 2.81 -7.66 17.44
CA ILE A 33 2.85 -8.51 16.24
C ILE A 33 3.17 -7.71 14.97
N TRP A 34 3.39 -6.39 15.07
CA TRP A 34 3.64 -5.49 13.96
C TRP A 34 5.12 -5.43 13.58
N ASN A 35 5.67 -6.59 13.23
CA ASN A 35 7.10 -6.74 12.93
C ASN A 35 7.38 -8.01 12.10
N ARG A 36 8.64 -8.15 11.69
CA ARG A 36 9.16 -9.24 10.86
C ARG A 36 8.92 -10.66 11.40
N ASN A 37 8.70 -10.83 12.69
CA ASN A 37 8.48 -12.15 13.26
C ASN A 37 7.08 -12.69 12.93
N TYR A 38 6.13 -11.80 12.71
CA TYR A 38 4.73 -12.13 12.45
C TYR A 38 4.25 -11.74 11.06
N ILE A 39 4.80 -10.68 10.46
CA ILE A 39 4.41 -10.17 9.14
C ILE A 39 5.32 -10.76 8.07
N SER A 40 4.71 -11.32 7.03
CA SER A 40 5.41 -11.90 5.87
C SER A 40 5.56 -10.89 4.73
N SER A 41 4.61 -9.97 4.56
CA SER A 41 4.66 -8.90 3.54
C SER A 41 3.73 -7.75 3.87
N VAL A 42 4.04 -6.59 3.33
CA VAL A 42 3.17 -5.40 3.35
C VAL A 42 2.90 -4.96 1.92
N GLN A 43 1.64 -4.68 1.57
CA GLN A 43 1.26 -4.14 0.26
C GLN A 43 0.60 -2.79 0.45
N ILE A 44 1.04 -1.78 -0.29
CA ILE A 44 0.49 -0.43 -0.30
C ILE A 44 0.04 -0.14 -1.72
N THR A 45 -1.26 0.00 -1.90
CA THR A 45 -1.87 0.18 -3.22
C THR A 45 -2.63 1.48 -3.27
N SER A 46 -2.47 2.21 -4.37
CA SER A 46 -3.38 3.30 -4.75
C SER A 46 -3.70 3.18 -6.24
N SER A 47 -4.91 2.78 -6.57
CA SER A 47 -5.37 2.60 -7.93
C SER A 47 -6.50 3.55 -8.26
N GLU A 48 -6.48 4.09 -9.48
CA GLU A 48 -7.48 5.00 -10.02
C GLU A 48 -8.10 4.41 -11.30
N THR A 49 -9.40 4.61 -11.47
CA THR A 49 -10.12 4.19 -12.70
C THR A 49 -10.06 5.25 -13.79
N VAL A 50 -9.77 6.50 -13.43
CA VAL A 50 -9.67 7.63 -14.35
C VAL A 50 -8.30 7.68 -15.04
N GLY A 51 -8.24 8.32 -16.21
CA GLY A 51 -7.00 8.63 -16.93
C GLY A 51 -6.32 9.91 -16.43
N VAL A 52 -5.57 10.55 -17.32
CA VAL A 52 -4.93 11.85 -17.02
C VAL A 52 -5.88 13.03 -17.22
N GLU A 53 -6.94 12.82 -18.04
CA GLU A 53 -7.95 13.84 -18.34
C GLU A 53 -7.31 15.20 -18.71
N ASP A 54 -7.81 16.32 -18.18
CA ASP A 54 -7.29 17.67 -18.47
C ASP A 54 -5.91 17.95 -17.84
N ARG A 55 -5.29 16.98 -17.15
CA ARG A 55 -4.01 17.15 -16.45
C ARG A 55 -2.80 16.62 -17.22
N ALA A 56 -2.94 16.35 -18.52
CA ALA A 56 -1.87 15.76 -19.35
C ALA A 56 -0.54 16.52 -19.23
N GLY A 57 -0.54 17.86 -19.34
CA GLY A 57 0.67 18.66 -19.26
C GLY A 57 1.40 18.58 -17.92
N TYR A 58 0.68 18.52 -16.81
CA TYR A 58 1.26 18.27 -15.49
C TYR A 58 1.81 16.86 -15.40
N TYR A 59 1.00 15.87 -15.83
CA TYR A 59 1.34 14.45 -15.67
C TYR A 59 2.55 14.03 -16.52
N GLU A 60 2.73 14.62 -17.71
CA GLU A 60 3.92 14.40 -18.55
C GLU A 60 5.23 14.70 -17.81
N SER A 61 5.23 15.67 -16.90
CA SER A 61 6.41 16.05 -16.13
C SER A 61 6.57 15.27 -14.83
N SER A 62 5.50 14.73 -14.27
CA SER A 62 5.50 14.05 -12.97
C SER A 62 5.53 12.52 -13.08
N GLY A 63 4.62 11.94 -13.85
CA GLY A 63 4.38 10.50 -13.88
C GLY A 63 3.88 9.95 -12.55
N ALA A 64 3.59 8.67 -12.51
CA ALA A 64 3.10 7.99 -11.31
C ALA A 64 4.12 7.98 -10.16
N LEU A 65 5.41 8.00 -10.47
CA LEU A 65 6.47 8.02 -9.45
C LEU A 65 6.43 9.30 -8.62
N ARG A 66 6.42 10.48 -9.25
CA ARG A 66 6.43 11.76 -8.52
C ARG A 66 5.06 12.15 -8.02
N ASP A 67 4.00 11.85 -8.81
CA ASP A 67 2.64 12.22 -8.44
C ASP A 67 2.10 11.43 -7.25
N MET A 68 2.45 10.15 -7.14
CA MET A 68 1.87 9.24 -6.15
C MET A 68 2.89 8.57 -5.23
N VAL A 69 3.97 7.99 -5.77
CA VAL A 69 4.89 7.19 -4.94
C VAL A 69 5.70 8.08 -4.03
N GLN A 70 6.36 9.10 -4.57
CA GLN A 70 7.31 9.94 -3.86
C GLN A 70 6.67 10.75 -2.71
N ASN A 71 5.36 10.95 -2.74
CA ASN A 71 4.62 11.66 -1.70
C ASN A 71 3.64 10.74 -0.97
N HIS A 72 2.46 10.46 -1.50
CA HIS A 72 1.36 9.81 -0.80
C HIS A 72 1.67 8.39 -0.34
N LEU A 73 2.19 7.52 -1.24
CA LEU A 73 2.47 6.14 -0.89
C LEU A 73 3.66 6.04 0.07
N THR A 74 4.65 6.90 -0.07
CA THR A 74 5.79 7.01 0.84
C THR A 74 5.33 7.45 2.24
N GLN A 75 4.35 8.35 2.36
CA GLN A 75 3.77 8.72 3.65
C GLN A 75 3.04 7.53 4.29
N MET A 76 2.23 6.79 3.52
CA MET A 76 1.54 5.59 4.02
C MET A 76 2.54 4.51 4.46
N LEU A 77 3.61 4.30 3.69
CA LEU A 77 4.70 3.39 4.04
C LEU A 77 5.34 3.81 5.37
N ALA A 78 5.68 5.08 5.51
CA ALA A 78 6.34 5.59 6.70
C ALA A 78 5.47 5.44 7.95
N LEU A 79 4.16 5.78 7.89
CA LEU A 79 3.22 5.59 9.01
C LEU A 79 3.00 4.12 9.36
N THR A 80 2.97 3.25 8.34
CA THR A 80 2.83 1.80 8.55
C THR A 80 4.06 1.22 9.23
N ALA A 81 5.25 1.71 8.88
CA ALA A 81 6.52 1.07 9.26
C ALA A 81 7.26 1.74 10.43
N MET A 82 6.88 2.96 10.84
CA MET A 82 7.58 3.71 11.89
C MET A 82 7.50 3.05 13.27
N GLU A 83 8.45 3.38 14.14
CA GLU A 83 8.37 3.05 15.55
C GLU A 83 7.35 3.94 16.28
N PRO A 84 6.80 3.48 17.41
CA PRO A 84 5.99 4.35 18.26
C PRO A 84 6.78 5.59 18.66
N PRO A 85 6.26 6.81 18.41
CA PRO A 85 6.94 8.02 18.84
C PRO A 85 6.89 8.15 20.37
N GLY A 86 7.92 8.74 20.99
CA GLY A 86 7.95 8.97 22.44
C GLY A 86 6.85 9.91 22.95
N HIS A 87 6.38 10.80 22.08
CA HIS A 87 5.27 11.73 22.33
C HIS A 87 4.45 11.86 21.06
N PHE A 88 3.15 12.11 21.20
CA PHE A 88 2.28 12.32 20.04
C PHE A 88 2.28 13.82 19.66
N ASP A 89 3.39 14.25 19.08
CA ASP A 89 3.55 15.60 18.52
C ASP A 89 4.12 15.53 17.10
N PRO A 90 3.95 16.59 16.28
CA PRO A 90 4.36 16.59 14.88
C PRO A 90 5.84 16.33 14.63
N GLU A 91 6.72 16.76 15.52
CA GLU A 91 8.17 16.60 15.39
C GLU A 91 8.58 15.14 15.66
N ALA A 92 8.09 14.55 16.76
CA ALA A 92 8.35 13.16 17.09
C ALA A 92 7.87 12.21 15.98
N ILE A 93 6.64 12.41 15.47
CA ILE A 93 6.11 11.63 14.35
C ILE A 93 6.98 11.80 13.10
N ARG A 94 7.41 13.02 12.79
CA ARG A 94 8.27 13.31 11.64
C ARG A 94 9.62 12.60 11.76
N ASN A 95 10.20 12.60 12.95
CA ASN A 95 11.48 11.95 13.21
C ASN A 95 11.40 10.44 13.05
N GLU A 96 10.35 9.79 13.54
CA GLU A 96 10.16 8.34 13.33
C GLU A 96 9.93 7.99 11.86
N LYS A 97 9.16 8.78 11.13
CA LYS A 97 9.02 8.61 9.67
C LYS A 97 10.36 8.76 8.95
N ALA A 98 11.16 9.76 9.31
CA ALA A 98 12.47 9.99 8.70
C ALA A 98 13.42 8.79 8.90
N LYS A 99 13.43 8.19 10.08
CA LYS A 99 14.23 6.97 10.37
C LYS A 99 13.84 5.80 9.44
N VAL A 100 12.54 5.60 9.22
CA VAL A 100 12.06 4.58 8.27
C VAL A 100 12.57 4.88 6.87
N LEU A 101 12.38 6.11 6.39
CA LEU A 101 12.73 6.50 5.03
C LEU A 101 14.23 6.40 4.74
N GLN A 102 15.07 6.65 5.75
CA GLN A 102 16.52 6.46 5.64
C GLN A 102 16.93 4.99 5.52
N ALA A 103 16.09 4.08 6.01
CA ALA A 103 16.32 2.64 5.96
C ALA A 103 15.67 1.95 4.74
N VAL A 104 14.87 2.67 3.94
CA VAL A 104 14.23 2.11 2.74
C VAL A 104 15.26 1.85 1.64
N LYS A 105 15.19 0.66 1.06
CA LYS A 105 16.03 0.25 -0.08
C LYS A 105 15.21 -0.45 -1.15
N LEU A 106 15.65 -0.35 -2.39
CA LEU A 106 15.18 -1.22 -3.46
C LEU A 106 15.63 -2.67 -3.19
N ALA A 107 14.81 -3.63 -3.60
CA ALA A 107 15.15 -5.06 -3.46
C ALA A 107 16.44 -5.43 -4.19
N ASN A 108 16.78 -4.72 -5.27
CA ASN A 108 18.02 -4.83 -6.00
C ASN A 108 18.41 -3.44 -6.54
N GLU A 109 19.35 -2.79 -5.87
CA GLU A 109 19.80 -1.44 -6.24
C GLU A 109 20.68 -1.45 -7.50
N GLU A 110 21.40 -2.55 -7.75
CA GLU A 110 22.24 -2.70 -8.95
C GLU A 110 21.40 -2.95 -10.21
N LYS A 111 20.25 -3.61 -10.03
CA LYS A 111 19.32 -3.94 -11.11
C LYS A 111 17.89 -3.51 -10.76
N PRO A 112 17.61 -2.20 -10.72
CA PRO A 112 16.29 -1.70 -10.29
C PRO A 112 15.12 -2.20 -11.14
N TRP A 113 15.36 -2.60 -12.39
CA TRP A 113 14.33 -3.20 -13.26
C TRP A 113 13.85 -4.59 -12.81
N GLU A 114 14.58 -5.29 -11.94
CA GLU A 114 14.13 -6.57 -11.36
C GLU A 114 13.14 -6.37 -10.21
N CYS A 115 13.08 -5.19 -9.65
CA CYS A 115 12.23 -4.86 -8.50
C CYS A 115 11.31 -3.64 -8.70
N CYS A 116 11.37 -3.03 -9.88
CA CYS A 116 10.50 -1.91 -10.26
C CYS A 116 9.98 -2.10 -11.68
N VAL A 117 8.66 -2.11 -11.82
CA VAL A 117 7.97 -2.18 -13.11
C VAL A 117 7.27 -0.84 -13.36
N ARG A 118 7.44 -0.30 -14.56
CA ARG A 118 6.73 0.89 -15.04
C ARG A 118 5.93 0.55 -16.28
N GLY A 119 4.78 1.16 -16.44
CA GLY A 119 3.93 0.96 -17.60
C GLY A 119 3.06 2.17 -17.92
N GLN A 120 2.43 2.12 -19.06
CA GLN A 120 1.41 3.08 -19.47
C GLN A 120 0.12 2.31 -19.75
N TYR A 121 -1.05 2.91 -19.47
CA TYR A 121 -2.30 2.30 -19.92
C TYR A 121 -2.42 2.40 -21.43
N SER A 122 -2.85 1.29 -22.01
CA SER A 122 -3.15 1.17 -23.44
C SER A 122 -4.61 1.46 -23.71
N LYS A 123 -4.96 1.56 -24.99
CA LYS A 123 -6.35 1.59 -25.46
C LYS A 123 -7.15 0.42 -24.88
N GLY A 124 -8.36 0.69 -24.46
CA GLY A 124 -9.25 -0.29 -23.81
C GLY A 124 -10.71 0.10 -23.94
N GLY A 125 -11.54 -0.37 -23.00
CA GLY A 125 -12.98 -0.12 -23.03
C GLY A 125 -13.74 -1.11 -23.95
N SER A 126 -14.96 -0.75 -24.29
CA SER A 126 -15.82 -1.48 -25.24
C SER A 126 -16.00 -0.69 -26.55
N GLU A 127 -16.58 -1.31 -27.57
CA GLU A 127 -16.94 -0.59 -28.81
C GLU A 127 -17.91 0.58 -28.55
N ALA A 128 -18.78 0.45 -27.54
CA ALA A 128 -19.75 1.48 -27.19
C ALA A 128 -19.15 2.60 -26.31
N ASP A 129 -18.06 2.32 -25.58
CA ASP A 129 -17.35 3.26 -24.71
C ASP A 129 -15.83 3.02 -24.81
N PRO A 130 -15.20 3.46 -25.90
CA PRO A 130 -13.77 3.26 -26.11
C PRO A 130 -12.95 4.16 -25.19
N LEU A 131 -11.95 3.59 -24.55
CA LEU A 131 -10.99 4.32 -23.72
C LEU A 131 -9.68 4.51 -24.50
N LEU A 132 -9.20 5.76 -24.54
CA LEU A 132 -7.93 6.10 -25.16
C LEU A 132 -6.76 5.52 -24.37
N GLY A 133 -5.70 5.11 -25.08
CA GLY A 133 -4.40 4.85 -24.46
C GLY A 133 -3.72 6.15 -24.06
N TYR A 134 -2.78 6.10 -23.14
CA TYR A 134 -2.11 7.28 -22.59
C TYR A 134 -1.56 8.23 -23.66
N ARG A 135 -0.91 7.67 -24.68
CA ARG A 135 -0.31 8.44 -25.78
C ARG A 135 -1.34 8.99 -26.79
N GLU A 136 -2.59 8.58 -26.67
CA GLU A 136 -3.70 9.06 -27.48
C GLU A 136 -4.52 10.15 -26.75
N GLU A 137 -4.25 10.36 -25.44
CA GLU A 137 -4.94 11.38 -24.66
C GLU A 137 -4.60 12.80 -25.14
N PRO A 138 -5.57 13.72 -25.17
CA PRO A 138 -5.32 15.10 -25.56
C PRO A 138 -4.22 15.75 -24.70
N GLY A 139 -3.24 16.37 -25.36
CA GLY A 139 -2.13 17.05 -24.69
C GLY A 139 -0.98 16.17 -24.23
N VAL A 140 -1.04 14.85 -24.48
CA VAL A 140 0.07 13.92 -24.24
C VAL A 140 0.94 13.83 -25.50
N ASN A 141 2.26 13.78 -25.31
CA ASN A 141 3.19 13.51 -26.41
C ASN A 141 3.00 12.07 -26.93
N PRO A 142 2.76 11.85 -28.25
CA PRO A 142 2.61 10.51 -28.80
C PRO A 142 3.81 9.57 -28.58
N ASN A 143 4.98 10.14 -28.31
CA ASN A 143 6.20 9.38 -28.00
C ASN A 143 6.55 9.39 -26.50
N SER A 144 5.60 9.79 -25.64
CA SER A 144 5.83 9.85 -24.20
C SER A 144 6.27 8.51 -23.62
N THR A 145 7.23 8.57 -22.70
CA THR A 145 7.71 7.44 -21.89
C THR A 145 7.34 7.61 -20.41
N THR A 146 6.50 8.61 -20.09
CA THR A 146 6.03 8.89 -18.75
C THR A 146 5.13 7.75 -18.25
N GLU A 147 5.47 7.19 -17.12
CA GLU A 147 4.73 6.07 -16.56
C GLU A 147 3.38 6.50 -15.95
N THR A 148 2.33 5.73 -16.24
CA THR A 148 1.01 5.86 -15.62
C THR A 148 0.71 4.72 -14.65
N TYR A 149 1.61 3.77 -14.54
CA TYR A 149 1.62 2.66 -13.60
C TYR A 149 3.03 2.39 -13.09
N VAL A 150 3.13 2.16 -11.79
CA VAL A 150 4.38 1.73 -11.13
C VAL A 150 4.07 0.65 -10.11
N ALA A 151 4.89 -0.38 -10.08
CA ALA A 151 4.93 -1.37 -9.00
C ALA A 151 6.38 -1.58 -8.57
N MET A 152 6.63 -1.54 -7.27
CA MET A 152 7.97 -1.61 -6.68
C MET A 152 8.01 -2.60 -5.52
N LYS A 153 9.11 -3.31 -5.39
CA LYS A 153 9.45 -4.13 -4.23
C LYS A 153 10.56 -3.43 -3.45
N LEU A 154 10.25 -3.04 -2.23
CA LEU A 154 11.16 -2.36 -1.32
C LEU A 154 11.45 -3.23 -0.10
N PHE A 155 12.57 -2.96 0.57
CA PHE A 155 12.88 -3.45 1.90
C PHE A 155 13.18 -2.28 2.83
N ILE A 156 13.04 -2.52 4.14
CA ILE A 156 13.40 -1.56 5.18
C ILE A 156 14.43 -2.22 6.08
N ASP A 157 15.67 -1.73 6.00
CA ASP A 157 16.83 -2.26 6.70
C ASP A 157 16.87 -1.77 8.16
N ASN A 158 15.92 -2.25 8.96
CA ASN A 158 15.91 -2.04 10.40
C ASN A 158 15.49 -3.31 11.14
N TRP A 159 15.61 -3.31 12.46
CA TRP A 159 15.30 -4.49 13.30
C TRP A 159 13.85 -4.95 13.19
N ARG A 160 12.92 -4.03 12.99
CA ARG A 160 11.49 -4.34 12.89
C ARG A 160 11.13 -5.05 11.58
N TRP A 161 11.75 -4.64 10.46
CA TRP A 161 11.30 -5.01 9.11
C TRP A 161 12.29 -5.82 8.27
N GLN A 162 13.51 -6.03 8.75
CA GLN A 162 14.52 -6.75 7.98
C GLN A 162 13.97 -8.05 7.39
N GLY A 163 14.05 -8.17 6.06
CA GLY A 163 13.61 -9.34 5.29
C GLY A 163 12.11 -9.35 4.96
N VAL A 164 11.31 -8.38 5.40
CA VAL A 164 9.90 -8.23 5.01
C VAL A 164 9.81 -7.38 3.73
N PRO A 165 9.26 -7.91 2.63
CA PRO A 165 9.04 -7.14 1.42
C PRO A 165 7.86 -6.17 1.59
N PHE A 166 8.07 -4.95 1.12
CA PHE A 166 7.03 -3.93 0.94
C PHE A 166 6.76 -3.78 -0.55
N TYR A 167 5.55 -4.11 -0.97
CA TYR A 167 5.09 -3.94 -2.34
C TYR A 167 4.29 -2.64 -2.44
N VAL A 168 4.79 -1.69 -3.20
CA VAL A 168 4.15 -0.40 -3.42
C VAL A 168 3.71 -0.32 -4.87
N ARG A 169 2.43 -0.03 -5.12
CA ARG A 169 1.91 0.08 -6.47
C ARG A 169 0.87 1.19 -6.61
N THR A 170 0.90 1.82 -7.76
CA THR A 170 -0.09 2.83 -8.16
C THR A 170 -0.28 2.83 -9.66
N GLY A 171 -1.43 3.30 -10.12
CA GLY A 171 -1.68 3.47 -11.54
C GLY A 171 -3.05 4.07 -11.84
N LYS A 172 -3.14 4.61 -13.06
CA LYS A 172 -4.37 5.13 -13.66
C LYS A 172 -5.00 4.10 -14.60
N ARG A 173 -6.29 4.25 -14.93
CA ARG A 173 -7.06 3.33 -15.78
C ARG A 173 -7.00 1.88 -15.30
N LEU A 174 -6.95 1.67 -13.99
CA LEU A 174 -7.04 0.35 -13.37
C LEU A 174 -8.51 -0.04 -13.16
N ALA A 175 -8.76 -1.35 -12.99
CA ALA A 175 -10.12 -1.91 -12.94
C ALA A 175 -10.97 -1.40 -11.76
N LYS A 176 -10.32 -0.97 -10.67
CA LYS A 176 -11.01 -0.48 -9.47
C LYS A 176 -10.30 0.74 -8.89
N ARG A 177 -11.09 1.71 -8.39
CA ARG A 177 -10.56 2.76 -7.52
C ARG A 177 -10.37 2.18 -6.13
N LEU A 178 -9.12 2.18 -5.63
CA LEU A 178 -8.77 1.56 -4.36
C LEU A 178 -7.52 2.21 -3.79
N SER A 179 -7.56 2.56 -2.50
CA SER A 179 -6.34 2.86 -1.74
C SER A 179 -6.39 2.08 -0.44
N GLU A 180 -5.38 1.25 -0.20
CA GLU A 180 -5.32 0.37 0.96
C GLU A 180 -3.89 0.02 1.36
N VAL A 181 -3.75 -0.39 2.61
CA VAL A 181 -2.56 -1.06 3.13
C VAL A 181 -2.96 -2.46 3.58
N VAL A 182 -2.30 -3.49 3.06
CA VAL A 182 -2.54 -4.89 3.43
C VAL A 182 -1.29 -5.43 4.12
N LEU A 183 -1.45 -5.90 5.36
CA LEU A 183 -0.44 -6.64 6.08
C LEU A 183 -0.81 -8.12 6.03
N THR A 184 0.07 -8.93 5.45
CA THR A 184 -0.09 -10.39 5.43
C THR A 184 0.77 -10.98 6.53
N PHE A 185 0.16 -11.74 7.40
CA PHE A 185 0.87 -12.42 8.49
C PHE A 185 1.53 -13.70 7.99
N ARG A 186 2.51 -14.17 8.74
CA ARG A 186 3.13 -15.47 8.47
C ARG A 186 2.11 -16.59 8.69
N GLU A 187 2.25 -17.64 7.92
CA GLU A 187 1.44 -18.83 8.09
C GLU A 187 1.71 -19.49 9.45
N ALA A 188 0.72 -20.23 9.93
CA ALA A 188 0.92 -21.08 11.09
C ALA A 188 2.06 -22.09 10.82
N PRO A 189 3.01 -22.27 11.75
CA PRO A 189 4.19 -23.12 11.50
C PRO A 189 3.84 -24.59 11.34
N VAL A 190 2.64 -24.98 11.75
CA VAL A 190 2.11 -26.35 11.61
C VAL A 190 0.66 -26.28 11.17
N HIS A 191 0.32 -26.95 10.10
CA HIS A 191 -1.05 -27.09 9.60
C HIS A 191 -1.72 -28.30 10.26
N LEU A 192 -2.53 -28.05 11.29
CA LEU A 192 -3.23 -29.10 12.07
C LEU A 192 -4.66 -29.36 11.55
N PHE A 193 -5.19 -28.49 10.72
CA PHE A 193 -6.57 -28.55 10.28
C PHE A 193 -6.67 -28.48 8.76
N ASP A 194 -7.56 -29.30 8.20
CA ASP A 194 -7.88 -29.21 6.77
C ASP A 194 -8.68 -27.92 6.50
N ALA A 195 -8.25 -27.12 5.54
CA ALA A 195 -9.05 -25.99 5.09
C ALA A 195 -10.16 -26.44 4.15
N ALA A 196 -11.32 -25.78 4.22
CA ALA A 196 -12.47 -26.07 3.36
C ALA A 196 -12.22 -25.82 1.86
N GLY A 197 -11.14 -25.13 1.50
CA GLY A 197 -10.72 -24.82 0.12
C GLY A 197 -9.31 -25.26 -0.25
N GLY A 198 -8.66 -26.14 0.52
CA GLY A 198 -7.26 -26.54 0.32
C GLY A 198 -6.36 -26.11 1.47
N CYS A 199 -5.24 -25.40 1.20
CA CYS A 199 -4.39 -24.87 2.25
C CYS A 199 -5.06 -23.71 3.01
N PRO A 200 -4.85 -23.61 4.34
CA PRO A 200 -5.27 -22.45 5.11
C PRO A 200 -4.70 -21.16 4.52
N THR A 201 -5.47 -20.09 4.56
CA THR A 201 -5.01 -18.78 4.09
C THR A 201 -4.25 -18.04 5.18
N SER A 202 -3.20 -17.32 4.81
CA SER A 202 -2.52 -16.43 5.74
C SER A 202 -3.48 -15.36 6.27
N ASN A 203 -3.42 -15.08 7.58
CA ASN A 203 -4.20 -13.98 8.15
C ASN A 203 -3.80 -12.66 7.50
N GLN A 204 -4.74 -11.77 7.32
CA GLN A 204 -4.52 -10.44 6.75
C GLN A 204 -5.21 -9.35 7.56
N LEU A 205 -4.53 -8.23 7.69
CA LEU A 205 -5.14 -6.98 8.13
C LEU A 205 -5.14 -6.02 6.95
N ILE A 206 -6.32 -5.61 6.53
CA ILE A 206 -6.55 -4.71 5.41
C ILE A 206 -7.05 -3.38 5.94
N LEU A 207 -6.29 -2.32 5.72
CA LEU A 207 -6.65 -0.95 6.09
C LEU A 207 -7.11 -0.23 4.82
N ARG A 208 -8.42 -0.09 4.65
CA ARG A 208 -9.04 0.55 3.49
C ARG A 208 -9.11 2.06 3.71
N ILE A 209 -8.54 2.83 2.78
CA ILE A 209 -8.45 4.29 2.83
C ILE A 209 -9.51 4.92 1.92
N GLN A 210 -9.79 4.28 0.78
CA GLN A 210 -10.86 4.67 -0.14
C GLN A 210 -11.19 3.52 -1.12
N PRO A 211 -12.40 3.45 -1.68
CA PRO A 211 -13.54 4.37 -1.47
C PRO A 211 -14.27 4.12 -0.15
N ASN A 212 -14.27 2.90 0.36
CA ASN A 212 -14.94 2.49 1.59
C ASN A 212 -13.91 2.42 2.71
N GLU A 213 -13.93 3.42 3.56
CA GLU A 213 -13.01 3.51 4.69
C GLU A 213 -13.30 2.46 5.75
N GLY A 214 -12.25 1.88 6.35
CA GLY A 214 -12.40 0.88 7.41
C GLY A 214 -11.18 -0.04 7.53
N ALA A 215 -11.28 -0.97 8.45
CA ALA A 215 -10.31 -2.04 8.60
C ALA A 215 -11.00 -3.40 8.56
N GLU A 216 -10.33 -4.37 7.97
CA GLU A 216 -10.80 -5.75 7.84
C GLU A 216 -9.70 -6.69 8.32
N PHE A 217 -10.03 -7.60 9.21
CA PHE A 217 -9.13 -8.65 9.66
C PHE A 217 -9.65 -10.02 9.21
N SER A 218 -8.86 -10.71 8.38
CA SER A 218 -9.16 -12.05 7.88
C SER A 218 -8.41 -13.10 8.67
N PHE A 219 -9.13 -14.10 9.17
CA PHE A 219 -8.58 -15.20 9.97
C PHE A 219 -9.40 -16.49 9.83
N GLU A 220 -8.78 -17.62 10.17
CA GLU A 220 -9.43 -18.92 10.08
C GLU A 220 -10.29 -19.22 11.31
N VAL A 221 -11.49 -19.76 11.07
CA VAL A 221 -12.36 -20.29 12.10
C VAL A 221 -12.82 -21.70 11.76
N LYS A 222 -13.26 -22.46 12.75
CA LYS A 222 -13.84 -23.79 12.51
C LYS A 222 -15.10 -23.67 11.64
N SER A 223 -15.16 -24.47 10.58
CA SER A 223 -16.40 -24.64 9.79
C SER A 223 -17.48 -25.32 10.61
N PRO A 224 -18.76 -24.95 10.45
CA PRO A 224 -19.87 -25.72 11.03
C PRO A 224 -19.84 -27.17 10.61
N GLY A 225 -20.30 -28.07 11.50
CA GLY A 225 -20.33 -29.52 11.30
C GLY A 225 -19.40 -30.29 12.21
N SER A 226 -19.34 -31.61 12.04
CA SER A 226 -18.59 -32.53 12.93
C SER A 226 -17.09 -32.60 12.65
N GLY A 227 -16.62 -32.20 11.46
CA GLY A 227 -15.21 -32.22 11.08
C GLY A 227 -14.41 -31.06 11.66
N MET A 228 -13.10 -31.26 11.87
CA MET A 228 -12.16 -30.22 12.28
C MET A 228 -11.59 -29.48 11.03
N ARG A 229 -12.47 -28.90 10.25
CA ARG A 229 -12.12 -28.10 9.07
C ARG A 229 -12.20 -26.62 9.37
N SER A 230 -11.26 -25.83 8.83
CA SER A 230 -11.28 -24.38 8.91
C SER A 230 -11.88 -23.73 7.66
N ARG A 231 -12.28 -22.46 7.82
CA ARG A 231 -12.63 -21.57 6.72
C ARG A 231 -12.24 -20.14 7.08
N PRO A 232 -11.87 -19.31 6.11
CA PRO A 232 -11.63 -17.89 6.39
C PRO A 232 -12.91 -17.16 6.73
N VAL A 233 -12.81 -16.20 7.64
CA VAL A 233 -13.85 -15.20 7.96
C VAL A 233 -13.21 -13.83 8.06
N ASN A 234 -13.99 -12.81 7.79
CA ASN A 234 -13.59 -11.42 7.87
C ASN A 234 -14.33 -10.74 9.01
N MET A 235 -13.60 -9.98 9.80
CA MET A 235 -14.13 -9.06 10.80
C MET A 235 -13.87 -7.63 10.30
N GLU A 236 -14.94 -6.88 10.10
CA GLU A 236 -14.89 -5.50 9.62
C GLU A 236 -15.18 -4.52 10.75
N PHE A 237 -14.50 -3.38 10.78
CA PHE A 237 -14.69 -2.30 11.73
C PHE A 237 -14.21 -0.94 11.20
#